data_46e40634aac2446281a38b5f3f8980c7
#
_entry.id   46e40634aac2446281a38b5f3f8980c7
#
_cell.length_a   1.000
_cell.length_b   1.000
_cell.length_c   1.000
_cell.angle_alpha   90.00
_cell.angle_beta   90.00
_cell.angle_gamma   90.00
#
_symmetry.space_group_name_H-M   'P 1'
#
loop_
_entity.id
_entity.type
_entity.pdbx_description
1 polymer ?
#
loop_
_entity_poly.entity_id
_entity_poly.type
_entity_poly.pdbx_seq_one_letter_code
_entity_poly.pdbx_strand_id
1 'polypeptide(L)'
;RARLSVTYTNGFETEARTSPFTLDTAPPRISLDTEYRLFSPDGDGNRDELRIEQDGSDEELWEGAIVDNDGEEVKTRTWKGEPESFVWDGRDEAGNRVDDGRYRYVVGASDTAGNEAEAEISGITVDTRPTPTFATVDVTGFAPNDDGHLDTATMTLYTNLTEGVESWRFDILDETGTAVRTFEGESVDPAMEIEWDGTDEDGNITEGEYTGRYEVRYRKGNRPVAETTRFRLDVSPPEIDVDLDPVPFSPDNDGVDDELSIRISVEDESDIARWRFRIFDRNDNYFTEFAGEGRPAEEIIWDGRSDDGELVISAEDYPYELRVSDALGNTARTEGEIPVDVLVVRDGDRLRVQIASITFEPNSPELVTERTSERGAKNAAVLERLVEVFTKYDDYRVRIEGHAVNITGTEREEREELDPLSEARAESVKEALVERGLAEDRISTLGRGGTEPLVPHDDEENRWKNRRVEFILIR
;
A
#
# COMPACT_ATOMS: atom_id res chain seq x y z
N ARG A 1 -90.92 12.79 -20.79
CA ARG A 1 -92.08 13.67 -20.95
C ARG A 1 -92.94 13.67 -19.67
N ALA A 2 -93.38 14.85 -19.18
CA ALA A 2 -94.37 14.93 -18.15
C ALA A 2 -95.78 15.16 -18.78
N ARG A 3 -96.82 14.70 -18.14
CA ARG A 3 -98.19 14.85 -18.59
C ARG A 3 -99.02 15.53 -17.45
N LEU A 4 -99.64 16.61 -17.78
CA LEU A 4 -100.64 17.27 -16.92
C LEU A 4 -102.04 16.97 -17.49
N SER A 5 -102.90 16.38 -16.69
CA SER A 5 -104.24 16.17 -17.02
C SER A 5 -105.10 16.96 -16.05
N VAL A 6 -106.06 17.73 -16.60
CA VAL A 6 -106.95 18.55 -15.79
C VAL A 6 -108.37 18.16 -16.17
N THR A 7 -109.15 17.74 -15.18
CA THR A 7 -110.60 17.41 -15.33
C THR A 7 -111.39 18.55 -14.71
N TYR A 8 -112.22 19.21 -15.44
CA TYR A 8 -113.07 20.27 -15.02
C TYR A 8 -114.38 19.68 -14.35
N THR A 9 -114.98 20.41 -13.43
CA THR A 9 -116.23 19.99 -12.76
C THR A 9 -117.42 19.80 -13.70
N ASN A 10 -117.35 20.31 -14.90
CA ASN A 10 -118.33 20.12 -15.99
C ASN A 10 -118.09 18.86 -16.83
N GLY A 11 -117.08 18.01 -16.43
CA GLY A 11 -116.69 16.80 -17.15
C GLY A 11 -115.72 16.99 -18.34
N PHE A 12 -115.30 18.17 -18.59
CA PHE A 12 -114.34 18.41 -19.64
C PHE A 12 -112.88 18.02 -19.18
N GLU A 13 -112.18 17.32 -20.05
CA GLU A 13 -110.82 16.92 -19.76
C GLU A 13 -109.90 17.60 -20.83
N THR A 14 -108.78 18.12 -20.35
CA THR A 14 -107.70 18.62 -21.16
C THR A 14 -106.39 18.04 -20.72
N GLU A 15 -105.54 17.83 -21.67
CA GLU A 15 -104.22 17.25 -21.45
C GLU A 15 -103.13 18.17 -22.08
N ALA A 16 -102.12 18.42 -21.32
CA ALA A 16 -100.86 19.03 -21.83
C ALA A 16 -99.72 18.11 -21.60
N ARG A 17 -98.83 18.02 -22.56
CA ARG A 17 -97.63 17.18 -22.47
C ARG A 17 -96.42 18.07 -22.76
N THR A 18 -95.32 17.86 -22.03
CA THR A 18 -94.08 18.51 -22.32
C THR A 18 -93.45 17.86 -23.54
N SER A 19 -92.49 18.52 -24.18
CA SER A 19 -91.50 17.90 -25.05
C SER A 19 -90.78 16.72 -24.33
N PRO A 20 -90.31 15.73 -25.01
CA PRO A 20 -89.40 14.76 -24.42
C PRO A 20 -88.27 15.46 -23.65
N PHE A 21 -88.05 15.03 -22.45
CA PHE A 21 -86.83 15.39 -21.69
C PHE A 21 -86.16 14.13 -21.18
N THR A 22 -84.85 14.15 -21.04
CA THR A 22 -84.12 13.07 -20.41
C THR A 22 -84.00 13.36 -18.92
N LEU A 23 -84.18 12.36 -18.12
CA LEU A 23 -83.86 12.40 -16.69
C LEU A 23 -82.57 11.64 -16.56
N ASP A 24 -81.55 12.32 -16.21
CA ASP A 24 -80.21 11.74 -15.92
C ASP A 24 -79.85 12.03 -14.47
N THR A 25 -79.48 10.99 -13.75
CA THR A 25 -79.05 11.06 -12.35
C THR A 25 -77.71 10.41 -12.10
N ALA A 26 -77.04 10.00 -13.17
CA ALA A 26 -75.72 9.39 -13.09
C ALA A 26 -74.61 10.47 -13.19
N PRO A 27 -73.78 10.68 -12.18
CA PRO A 27 -72.71 11.67 -12.27
C PRO A 27 -71.65 11.23 -13.23
N PRO A 28 -70.82 12.16 -13.76
CA PRO A 28 -69.60 11.86 -14.49
C PRO A 28 -68.74 10.85 -13.75
N ARG A 29 -67.97 10.01 -14.47
CA ARG A 29 -67.06 9.05 -13.89
C ARG A 29 -65.64 9.55 -14.06
N ILE A 30 -64.82 9.42 -13.05
CA ILE A 30 -63.40 9.77 -13.06
C ILE A 30 -62.59 8.83 -12.16
N SER A 31 -61.45 8.33 -12.60
CA SER A 31 -60.47 7.64 -11.83
C SER A 31 -59.12 8.27 -12.03
N LEU A 32 -58.32 8.34 -10.98
CA LEU A 32 -56.96 8.95 -10.95
C LEU A 32 -55.98 7.96 -10.37
N ASP A 33 -54.76 7.93 -10.94
CA ASP A 33 -53.63 7.18 -10.41
C ASP A 33 -52.31 7.92 -10.66
N THR A 34 -51.26 7.57 -9.91
CA THR A 34 -49.89 8.04 -10.10
C THR A 34 -48.92 7.03 -9.49
N GLU A 35 -47.81 6.78 -10.16
CA GLU A 35 -46.80 5.81 -9.72
C GLU A 35 -46.15 6.21 -8.39
N TYR A 36 -45.93 7.50 -8.17
CA TYR A 36 -45.33 8.06 -6.95
C TYR A 36 -45.96 9.43 -6.62
N ARG A 37 -45.77 9.88 -5.37
CA ARG A 37 -46.28 11.19 -4.92
C ARG A 37 -45.18 12.13 -4.47
N LEU A 38 -43.93 11.67 -4.37
CA LEU A 38 -42.76 12.46 -4.00
C LEU A 38 -41.80 12.49 -5.21
N PHE A 39 -41.49 13.71 -5.67
CA PHE A 39 -40.58 13.92 -6.82
C PHE A 39 -39.73 15.18 -6.65
N SER A 40 -38.65 15.29 -7.43
CA SER A 40 -37.67 16.37 -7.35
C SER A 40 -37.44 16.96 -8.75
N PRO A 41 -38.17 17.99 -9.17
CA PRO A 41 -38.00 18.63 -10.48
C PRO A 41 -36.77 19.54 -10.50
N ASP A 42 -35.55 18.96 -10.25
CA ASP A 42 -34.28 19.67 -10.17
C ASP A 42 -33.41 19.51 -11.43
N GLY A 43 -33.81 18.66 -12.37
CA GLY A 43 -33.19 18.46 -13.67
C GLY A 43 -32.07 17.41 -13.70
N ASP A 44 -31.99 16.53 -12.71
CA ASP A 44 -31.00 15.45 -12.64
C ASP A 44 -31.36 14.20 -13.46
N GLY A 45 -32.58 14.18 -14.07
CA GLY A 45 -33.10 13.09 -14.86
C GLY A 45 -33.81 12.00 -14.05
N ASN A 46 -33.97 12.17 -12.75
CA ASN A 46 -34.57 11.18 -11.86
C ASN A 46 -35.79 11.76 -11.13
N ARG A 47 -37.00 11.30 -11.48
CA ARG A 47 -38.27 11.82 -10.96
C ARG A 47 -38.38 13.35 -11.03
N ASP A 48 -37.97 13.93 -12.17
CA ASP A 48 -38.14 15.35 -12.45
C ASP A 48 -39.62 15.69 -12.76
N GLU A 49 -40.43 14.72 -13.08
CA GLU A 49 -41.79 14.87 -13.57
C GLU A 49 -42.71 13.89 -12.84
N LEU A 50 -43.95 14.32 -12.60
CA LEU A 50 -45.01 13.50 -12.03
C LEU A 50 -46.05 13.17 -13.12
N ARG A 51 -46.18 11.90 -13.48
CA ARG A 51 -47.25 11.45 -14.38
C ARG A 51 -48.57 11.24 -13.62
N ILE A 52 -49.59 11.95 -14.04
CA ILE A 52 -50.97 11.82 -13.56
C ILE A 52 -51.78 11.05 -14.59
N GLU A 53 -52.17 9.85 -14.23
CA GLU A 53 -53.04 9.00 -15.07
C GLU A 53 -54.48 9.26 -14.66
N GLN A 54 -55.31 9.48 -15.68
CA GLN A 54 -56.75 9.73 -15.52
C GLN A 54 -57.54 9.09 -16.63
N ASP A 55 -58.72 8.58 -16.24
CA ASP A 55 -59.71 7.96 -17.13
C ASP A 55 -61.09 8.41 -16.66
N GLY A 56 -61.90 9.00 -17.53
CA GLY A 56 -63.20 9.57 -17.21
C GLY A 56 -64.21 9.44 -18.34
N SER A 57 -65.47 9.75 -18.03
CA SER A 57 -66.55 9.80 -19.01
C SER A 57 -66.38 10.96 -20.01
N ASP A 58 -67.04 10.87 -21.15
CA ASP A 58 -67.12 11.93 -22.17
C ASP A 58 -68.06 13.04 -21.71
N GLU A 59 -67.48 14.20 -21.32
CA GLU A 59 -68.21 15.38 -20.76
C GLU A 59 -67.93 16.61 -21.63
N GLU A 60 -68.76 17.67 -21.50
CA GLU A 60 -68.56 18.93 -22.21
C GLU A 60 -67.25 19.61 -21.80
N LEU A 61 -66.92 19.55 -20.49
CA LEU A 61 -65.73 20.18 -19.93
C LEU A 61 -65.30 19.47 -18.66
N TRP A 62 -64.05 18.97 -18.62
CA TRP A 62 -63.31 18.65 -17.39
C TRP A 62 -62.40 19.81 -17.00
N GLU A 63 -62.37 20.20 -15.73
CA GLU A 63 -61.49 21.18 -15.15
C GLU A 63 -60.59 20.51 -14.12
N GLY A 64 -59.28 20.55 -14.36
CA GLY A 64 -58.24 20.03 -13.45
C GLY A 64 -57.34 21.11 -12.96
N ALA A 65 -56.94 21.06 -11.66
CA ALA A 65 -56.01 22.02 -11.07
C ALA A 65 -55.01 21.31 -10.14
N ILE A 66 -53.75 21.68 -10.22
CA ILE A 66 -52.76 21.46 -9.17
C ILE A 66 -52.91 22.60 -8.17
N VAL A 67 -53.09 22.24 -6.92
CA VAL A 67 -53.40 23.20 -5.85
C VAL A 67 -52.36 23.02 -4.75
N ASP A 68 -51.85 24.15 -4.24
CA ASP A 68 -50.87 24.14 -3.14
C ASP A 68 -51.55 23.91 -1.78
N ASN A 69 -50.77 23.97 -0.70
CA ASN A 69 -51.27 23.72 0.66
C ASN A 69 -52.16 24.86 1.20
N ASP A 70 -52.04 26.06 0.61
CA ASP A 70 -52.85 27.25 0.98
C ASP A 70 -54.19 27.31 0.19
N GLY A 71 -54.34 26.41 -0.80
CA GLY A 71 -55.51 26.29 -1.65
C GLY A 71 -55.45 27.15 -2.93
N GLU A 72 -54.26 27.67 -3.26
CA GLU A 72 -54.05 28.44 -4.47
C GLU A 72 -53.80 27.51 -5.65
N GLU A 73 -54.45 27.75 -6.79
CA GLU A 73 -54.21 27.00 -8.03
C GLU A 73 -52.89 27.43 -8.70
N VAL A 74 -51.92 26.52 -8.77
CA VAL A 74 -50.61 26.76 -9.35
C VAL A 74 -50.53 26.34 -10.82
N LYS A 75 -51.37 25.36 -11.24
CA LYS A 75 -51.45 24.89 -12.62
C LYS A 75 -52.87 24.40 -12.92
N THR A 76 -53.41 24.83 -14.06
CA THR A 76 -54.75 24.40 -14.48
C THR A 76 -54.70 23.71 -15.83
N ARG A 77 -55.65 22.80 -16.09
CA ARG A 77 -55.86 22.10 -17.33
C ARG A 77 -57.35 21.87 -17.61
N THR A 78 -57.72 21.88 -18.87
CA THR A 78 -59.09 21.58 -19.27
C THR A 78 -59.12 20.58 -20.43
N TRP A 79 -60.16 19.74 -20.43
CA TRP A 79 -60.37 18.76 -21.53
C TRP A 79 -61.85 18.81 -21.95
N LYS A 80 -62.03 18.56 -23.22
CA LYS A 80 -63.37 18.34 -23.81
C LYS A 80 -63.49 16.89 -24.24
N GLY A 81 -64.54 16.22 -23.88
CA GLY A 81 -64.65 14.79 -24.06
C GLY A 81 -64.08 14.03 -22.86
N GLU A 82 -63.35 12.94 -23.09
CA GLU A 82 -62.62 12.18 -22.05
C GLU A 82 -61.37 12.95 -21.56
N PRO A 83 -61.08 12.97 -20.26
CA PRO A 83 -59.88 13.63 -19.74
C PRO A 83 -58.63 12.81 -20.06
N GLU A 84 -57.58 13.44 -20.60
CA GLU A 84 -56.34 12.80 -20.97
C GLU A 84 -55.29 12.84 -19.85
N SER A 85 -54.58 11.73 -19.64
CA SER A 85 -53.40 11.69 -18.73
C SER A 85 -52.36 12.73 -19.13
N PHE A 86 -51.68 13.29 -18.15
CA PHE A 86 -50.66 14.33 -18.41
C PHE A 86 -49.47 14.21 -17.43
N VAL A 87 -48.42 14.97 -17.70
CA VAL A 87 -47.22 15.07 -16.90
C VAL A 87 -47.12 16.48 -16.30
N TRP A 88 -46.84 16.55 -15.01
CA TRP A 88 -46.53 17.79 -14.33
C TRP A 88 -45.03 17.84 -13.99
N ASP A 89 -44.36 18.88 -14.47
CA ASP A 89 -42.93 19.14 -14.34
C ASP A 89 -42.57 20.01 -13.11
N GLY A 90 -43.47 20.14 -12.16
CA GLY A 90 -43.27 20.99 -10.97
C GLY A 90 -43.25 22.49 -11.27
N ARG A 91 -43.92 22.94 -12.37
CA ARG A 91 -43.96 24.38 -12.76
C ARG A 91 -45.39 24.89 -12.72
N ASP A 92 -45.47 26.21 -12.39
CA ASP A 92 -46.71 26.97 -12.39
C ASP A 92 -47.18 27.32 -13.82
N GLU A 93 -48.25 28.09 -13.95
CA GLU A 93 -48.77 28.58 -15.23
C GLU A 93 -47.77 29.50 -15.96
N ALA A 94 -46.93 30.25 -15.23
CA ALA A 94 -45.90 31.13 -15.80
C ALA A 94 -44.63 30.39 -16.22
N GLY A 95 -44.54 29.08 -15.92
CA GLY A 95 -43.36 28.23 -16.20
C GLY A 95 -42.26 28.34 -15.14
N ASN A 96 -42.51 29.00 -14.00
CA ASN A 96 -41.58 29.03 -12.89
C ASN A 96 -41.70 27.73 -12.07
N ARG A 97 -40.59 27.24 -11.48
CA ARG A 97 -40.63 26.14 -10.55
C ARG A 97 -41.44 26.54 -9.31
N VAL A 98 -42.32 25.66 -8.87
CA VAL A 98 -43.08 25.85 -7.61
C VAL A 98 -42.16 25.66 -6.41
N ASP A 99 -42.53 26.15 -5.25
CA ASP A 99 -41.79 25.97 -4.01
C ASP A 99 -41.83 24.50 -3.52
N ASP A 100 -40.85 24.09 -2.74
CA ASP A 100 -40.87 22.79 -2.06
C ASP A 100 -42.08 22.75 -1.08
N GLY A 101 -42.86 21.70 -1.20
CA GLY A 101 -44.09 21.62 -0.38
C GLY A 101 -45.04 20.51 -0.78
N ARG A 102 -46.24 20.57 -0.21
CA ARG A 102 -47.30 19.63 -0.53
C ARG A 102 -48.30 20.23 -1.48
N TYR A 103 -48.72 19.42 -2.43
CA TYR A 103 -49.71 19.76 -3.46
C TYR A 103 -50.76 18.67 -3.53
N ARG A 104 -51.87 19.00 -4.20
CA ARG A 104 -52.88 18.05 -4.62
C ARG A 104 -53.32 18.35 -6.03
N TYR A 105 -53.71 17.34 -6.74
CA TYR A 105 -54.35 17.45 -8.02
C TYR A 105 -55.84 17.20 -7.81
N VAL A 106 -56.69 18.12 -8.28
CA VAL A 106 -58.15 18.01 -8.24
C VAL A 106 -58.68 18.11 -9.64
N VAL A 107 -59.63 17.26 -10.02
CA VAL A 107 -60.32 17.33 -11.30
C VAL A 107 -61.80 17.08 -11.14
N GLY A 108 -62.61 17.89 -11.81
CA GLY A 108 -64.05 17.77 -11.75
C GLY A 108 -64.73 18.09 -13.06
N ALA A 109 -65.97 17.63 -13.19
CA ALA A 109 -66.90 17.96 -14.31
C ALA A 109 -68.36 17.99 -13.82
N SER A 110 -69.15 18.71 -14.59
CA SER A 110 -70.60 18.72 -14.47
C SER A 110 -71.19 18.29 -15.79
N ASP A 111 -72.12 17.31 -15.82
CA ASP A 111 -72.77 16.89 -17.04
C ASP A 111 -73.89 17.87 -17.48
N THR A 112 -74.46 17.66 -18.61
CA THR A 112 -75.55 18.51 -19.13
C THR A 112 -76.87 18.46 -18.30
N ALA A 113 -77.02 17.50 -17.41
CA ALA A 113 -78.12 17.37 -16.46
C ALA A 113 -77.86 18.06 -15.13
N GLY A 114 -76.62 18.51 -14.88
CA GLY A 114 -76.17 19.17 -13.65
C GLY A 114 -75.68 18.22 -12.57
N ASN A 115 -75.41 16.94 -12.87
CA ASN A 115 -74.77 16.06 -11.93
C ASN A 115 -73.24 16.35 -11.95
N GLU A 116 -72.62 16.39 -10.76
CA GLU A 116 -71.22 16.74 -10.54
C GLU A 116 -70.40 15.52 -10.10
N ALA A 117 -69.16 15.47 -10.52
CA ALA A 117 -68.14 14.55 -10.01
C ALA A 117 -66.81 15.27 -9.81
N GLU A 118 -66.13 14.90 -8.74
CA GLU A 118 -64.80 15.39 -8.41
C GLU A 118 -63.93 14.22 -7.93
N ALA A 119 -62.65 14.23 -8.28
CA ALA A 119 -61.66 13.30 -7.74
C ALA A 119 -60.34 14.05 -7.44
N GLU A 120 -59.57 13.53 -6.49
CA GLU A 120 -58.28 14.14 -6.14
C GLU A 120 -57.16 13.10 -5.95
N ILE A 121 -55.95 13.51 -6.25
CA ILE A 121 -54.71 12.88 -5.76
C ILE A 121 -54.14 13.82 -4.72
N SER A 122 -54.20 13.45 -3.45
CA SER A 122 -53.62 14.24 -2.36
C SER A 122 -52.24 13.77 -1.97
N GLY A 123 -51.44 14.63 -1.26
CA GLY A 123 -50.13 14.33 -0.72
C GLY A 123 -49.00 14.24 -1.77
N ILE A 124 -49.18 14.89 -2.93
CA ILE A 124 -48.07 15.15 -3.86
C ILE A 124 -47.06 16.04 -3.14
N THR A 125 -45.79 15.69 -3.17
CA THR A 125 -44.72 16.45 -2.51
C THR A 125 -43.62 16.78 -3.51
N VAL A 126 -43.29 18.06 -3.60
CA VAL A 126 -42.12 18.58 -4.32
C VAL A 126 -41.00 18.79 -3.32
N ASP A 127 -39.82 18.21 -3.53
CA ASP A 127 -38.63 18.40 -2.72
C ASP A 127 -37.38 18.54 -3.60
N THR A 128 -36.92 19.75 -3.79
CA THR A 128 -35.74 20.06 -4.64
C THR A 128 -34.49 20.36 -3.81
N ARG A 129 -34.50 20.05 -2.49
CA ARG A 129 -33.31 20.25 -1.63
C ARG A 129 -32.10 19.55 -2.23
N PRO A 130 -30.93 20.23 -2.34
CA PRO A 130 -29.72 19.63 -2.89
C PRO A 130 -29.24 18.41 -2.09
N THR A 131 -28.74 17.38 -2.78
CA THR A 131 -28.27 16.13 -2.20
C THR A 131 -26.77 15.88 -2.49
N PRO A 132 -25.84 16.85 -2.25
CA PRO A 132 -24.44 16.61 -2.51
C PRO A 132 -23.89 15.52 -1.57
N THR A 133 -23.06 14.65 -2.15
CA THR A 133 -22.32 13.59 -1.46
C THR A 133 -20.84 13.71 -1.79
N PHE A 134 -19.96 13.27 -0.88
CA PHE A 134 -18.52 13.24 -1.08
C PHE A 134 -17.95 11.95 -0.51
N ALA A 135 -16.85 11.49 -1.06
CA ALA A 135 -16.09 10.34 -0.55
C ALA A 135 -14.61 10.68 -0.55
N THR A 136 -13.91 10.35 0.53
CA THR A 136 -12.47 10.52 0.66
C THR A 136 -11.85 9.22 1.17
N VAL A 137 -10.56 9.04 0.92
CA VAL A 137 -9.73 7.98 1.52
C VAL A 137 -8.55 8.66 2.23
N ASP A 138 -8.15 8.11 3.36
CA ASP A 138 -7.11 8.68 4.25
C ASP A 138 -5.67 8.38 3.80
N VAL A 139 -5.50 7.41 2.89
CA VAL A 139 -4.19 6.93 2.41
C VAL A 139 -4.06 7.04 0.90
N THR A 140 -2.82 7.12 0.40
CA THR A 140 -2.51 6.97 -1.03
C THR A 140 -2.15 5.53 -1.40
N GLY A 141 -1.84 4.71 -0.39
CA GLY A 141 -1.58 3.29 -0.50
C GLY A 141 -1.51 2.65 0.88
N PHE A 142 -1.71 1.33 0.96
CA PHE A 142 -1.65 0.55 2.18
C PHE A 142 -1.21 -0.89 1.89
N ALA A 143 -0.72 -1.58 2.93
CA ALA A 143 -0.23 -2.96 2.88
C ALA A 143 -0.82 -3.76 4.04
N PRO A 144 -1.86 -4.56 3.85
CA PRO A 144 -2.45 -5.39 4.90
C PRO A 144 -1.56 -6.61 5.22
N ASN A 145 -0.42 -6.36 5.87
CA ASN A 145 0.61 -7.35 6.21
C ASN A 145 0.75 -7.59 7.73
N ASP A 146 -0.15 -7.01 8.55
CA ASP A 146 -0.21 -7.14 10.01
C ASP A 146 1.04 -6.61 10.75
N ASP A 147 1.78 -5.67 10.18
CA ASP A 147 2.96 -5.07 10.83
C ASP A 147 2.61 -3.84 11.71
N GLY A 148 1.36 -3.39 11.67
CA GLY A 148 0.84 -2.24 12.41
C GLY A 148 1.06 -0.89 11.71
N HIS A 149 1.45 -0.90 10.44
CA HIS A 149 1.66 0.29 9.64
C HIS A 149 0.89 0.23 8.32
N LEU A 150 -0.12 1.10 8.15
CA LEU A 150 -0.96 1.16 6.95
C LEU A 150 -1.60 -0.20 6.59
N ASP A 151 -2.06 -0.96 7.58
CA ASP A 151 -2.72 -2.25 7.35
C ASP A 151 -4.14 -2.13 6.77
N THR A 152 -4.76 -0.95 6.88
CA THR A 152 -6.12 -0.68 6.40
C THR A 152 -6.21 0.67 5.71
N ALA A 153 -7.20 0.82 4.83
CA ALA A 153 -7.60 2.08 4.24
C ALA A 153 -8.96 2.50 4.82
N THR A 154 -9.05 3.75 5.32
CA THR A 154 -10.30 4.32 5.85
C THR A 154 -10.92 5.28 4.85
N MET A 155 -12.15 4.98 4.41
CA MET A 155 -12.95 5.84 3.58
C MET A 155 -13.96 6.60 4.39
N THR A 156 -14.03 7.93 4.24
CA THR A 156 -15.05 8.75 4.86
C THR A 156 -16.07 9.18 3.81
N LEU A 157 -17.34 8.82 4.05
CA LEU A 157 -18.49 9.07 3.18
C LEU A 157 -19.33 10.18 3.78
N TYR A 158 -19.51 11.28 3.05
CA TYR A 158 -20.28 12.45 3.49
C TYR A 158 -21.60 12.54 2.75
N THR A 159 -22.70 12.71 3.49
CA THR A 159 -24.04 12.91 2.98
C THR A 159 -24.67 14.15 3.62
N ASN A 160 -24.88 15.20 2.81
CA ASN A 160 -25.38 16.47 3.34
C ASN A 160 -26.86 16.41 3.79
N LEU A 161 -27.71 15.71 3.03
CA LEU A 161 -29.12 15.50 3.34
C LEU A 161 -29.35 14.04 3.71
N THR A 162 -29.50 13.74 5.01
CA THR A 162 -29.71 12.37 5.50
C THR A 162 -31.19 11.96 5.50
N GLU A 163 -32.12 12.97 5.52
CA GLU A 163 -33.55 12.74 5.46
C GLU A 163 -34.00 12.27 4.08
N GLY A 164 -34.87 11.28 4.03
CA GLY A 164 -35.43 10.78 2.75
C GLY A 164 -34.52 9.84 1.98
N VAL A 165 -33.39 9.43 2.55
CA VAL A 165 -32.56 8.36 1.98
C VAL A 165 -33.36 7.07 1.96
N GLU A 166 -33.30 6.35 0.85
CA GLU A 166 -33.88 5.03 0.64
C GLU A 166 -32.83 3.93 0.86
N SER A 167 -31.66 4.12 0.27
CA SER A 167 -30.50 3.24 0.43
C SER A 167 -29.23 3.97 0.04
N TRP A 168 -28.11 3.42 0.47
CA TRP A 168 -26.78 3.81 -0.01
C TRP A 168 -25.97 2.58 -0.33
N ARG A 169 -24.97 2.75 -1.20
CA ARG A 169 -24.01 1.72 -1.59
C ARG A 169 -22.63 2.34 -1.76
N PHE A 170 -21.64 1.67 -1.24
CA PHE A 170 -20.22 2.01 -1.47
C PHE A 170 -19.52 0.78 -2.02
N ASP A 171 -18.97 0.92 -3.22
CA ASP A 171 -18.21 -0.12 -3.91
C ASP A 171 -16.73 0.27 -3.94
N ILE A 172 -15.86 -0.67 -3.59
CA ILE A 172 -14.43 -0.59 -3.87
C ILE A 172 -14.22 -1.24 -5.24
N LEU A 173 -13.72 -0.46 -6.19
CA LEU A 173 -13.55 -0.84 -7.58
C LEU A 173 -12.07 -1.04 -7.89
N ASP A 174 -11.75 -2.10 -8.64
CA ASP A 174 -10.45 -2.33 -9.24
C ASP A 174 -10.21 -1.40 -10.46
N GLU A 175 -9.04 -1.50 -11.08
CA GLU A 175 -8.65 -0.73 -12.27
C GLU A 175 -9.59 -0.91 -13.47
N THR A 176 -10.29 -2.06 -13.52
CA THR A 176 -11.26 -2.35 -14.60
C THR A 176 -12.64 -1.76 -14.33
N GLY A 177 -12.85 -1.22 -13.11
CA GLY A 177 -14.14 -0.74 -12.61
C GLY A 177 -15.05 -1.86 -12.09
N THR A 178 -14.49 -3.03 -11.80
CA THR A 178 -15.21 -4.15 -11.20
C THR A 178 -15.21 -3.98 -9.67
N ALA A 179 -16.39 -4.13 -9.03
CA ALA A 179 -16.48 -4.09 -7.58
C ALA A 179 -15.86 -5.34 -6.97
N VAL A 180 -14.86 -5.15 -6.11
CA VAL A 180 -14.18 -6.21 -5.34
C VAL A 180 -14.78 -6.33 -3.93
N ARG A 181 -15.28 -5.22 -3.38
CA ARG A 181 -15.95 -5.19 -2.08
C ARG A 181 -17.11 -4.21 -2.12
N THR A 182 -18.24 -4.57 -1.50
CA THR A 182 -19.45 -3.75 -1.44
C THR A 182 -19.91 -3.58 0.01
N PHE A 183 -20.28 -2.34 0.35
CA PHE A 183 -20.94 -1.97 1.59
C PHE A 183 -22.26 -1.29 1.26
N GLU A 184 -23.33 -1.59 1.95
CA GLU A 184 -24.65 -1.03 1.68
C GLU A 184 -25.50 -0.89 2.95
N GLY A 185 -26.53 -0.05 2.89
CA GLY A 185 -27.45 0.16 3.99
C GLY A 185 -28.65 1.02 3.61
N GLU A 186 -29.62 1.12 4.54
CA GLU A 186 -30.86 1.86 4.36
C GLU A 186 -30.88 3.23 5.08
N SER A 187 -29.89 3.50 5.94
CA SER A 187 -29.74 4.75 6.67
C SER A 187 -28.33 5.28 6.59
N VAL A 188 -28.16 6.59 6.61
CA VAL A 188 -26.86 7.25 6.57
C VAL A 188 -26.75 8.24 7.72
N ASP A 189 -25.54 8.37 8.25
CA ASP A 189 -25.13 9.49 9.08
C ASP A 189 -24.49 10.58 8.20
N PRO A 190 -24.41 11.84 8.66
CA PRO A 190 -23.77 12.92 7.90
C PRO A 190 -22.33 12.64 7.48
N ALA A 191 -21.61 11.83 8.27
CA ALA A 191 -20.30 11.28 7.97
C ALA A 191 -20.23 9.83 8.47
N MET A 192 -19.86 8.91 7.61
CA MET A 192 -19.66 7.49 7.94
C MET A 192 -18.24 7.11 7.58
N GLU A 193 -17.60 6.30 8.42
CA GLU A 193 -16.29 5.72 8.14
C GLU A 193 -16.45 4.24 7.78
N ILE A 194 -15.75 3.84 6.73
CA ILE A 194 -15.65 2.45 6.28
C ILE A 194 -14.17 2.12 6.26
N GLU A 195 -13.77 1.13 7.04
CA GLU A 195 -12.44 0.55 7.05
C GLU A 195 -12.41 -0.66 6.13
N TRP A 196 -11.40 -0.71 5.24
CA TRP A 196 -11.15 -1.83 4.35
C TRP A 196 -9.76 -2.40 4.60
N ASP A 197 -9.73 -3.71 4.83
CA ASP A 197 -8.54 -4.52 5.10
C ASP A 197 -7.89 -5.13 3.85
N GLY A 198 -8.27 -4.67 2.67
CA GLY A 198 -7.74 -5.16 1.40
C GLY A 198 -8.38 -6.44 0.87
N THR A 199 -9.32 -7.06 1.61
CA THR A 199 -9.94 -8.31 1.19
C THR A 199 -11.14 -8.08 0.27
N ASP A 200 -11.29 -8.95 -0.73
CA ASP A 200 -12.51 -9.07 -1.54
C ASP A 200 -13.64 -9.79 -0.78
N GLU A 201 -14.78 -10.07 -1.44
CA GLU A 201 -15.91 -10.79 -0.83
C GLU A 201 -15.58 -12.24 -0.44
N ASP A 202 -14.55 -12.84 -1.06
CA ASP A 202 -14.09 -14.22 -0.79
C ASP A 202 -12.95 -14.25 0.24
N GLY A 203 -12.46 -13.09 0.69
CA GLY A 203 -11.36 -12.95 1.64
C GLY A 203 -9.96 -13.01 1.01
N ASN A 204 -9.84 -12.82 -0.32
CA ASN A 204 -8.55 -12.76 -0.99
C ASN A 204 -8.06 -11.31 -1.06
N ILE A 205 -6.74 -11.14 -1.04
CA ILE A 205 -6.04 -9.87 -1.29
C ILE A 205 -5.48 -9.92 -2.72
N THR A 206 -5.72 -8.87 -3.48
CA THR A 206 -5.15 -8.68 -4.82
C THR A 206 -4.49 -7.30 -4.87
N GLU A 207 -3.22 -7.25 -5.24
CA GLU A 207 -2.49 -5.99 -5.43
C GLU A 207 -3.03 -5.22 -6.62
N GLY A 208 -2.97 -3.89 -6.53
CA GLY A 208 -3.42 -3.00 -7.60
C GLY A 208 -3.89 -1.63 -7.13
N GLU A 209 -4.40 -0.85 -8.09
CA GLU A 209 -4.99 0.46 -7.85
C GLU A 209 -6.51 0.33 -7.65
N TYR A 210 -7.02 1.03 -6.65
CA TYR A 210 -8.44 0.98 -6.28
C TYR A 210 -9.06 2.37 -6.21
N THR A 211 -10.39 2.42 -6.35
CA THR A 211 -11.20 3.62 -6.20
C THR A 211 -12.48 3.27 -5.45
N GLY A 212 -12.87 4.06 -4.47
CA GLY A 212 -14.16 3.93 -3.81
C GLY A 212 -15.24 4.72 -4.54
N ARG A 213 -16.41 4.12 -4.79
CA ARG A 213 -17.57 4.75 -5.41
C ARG A 213 -18.77 4.71 -4.48
N TYR A 214 -19.24 5.87 -4.07
CA TYR A 214 -20.37 6.06 -3.15
C TYR A 214 -21.60 6.54 -3.92
N GLU A 215 -22.71 5.81 -3.85
CA GLU A 215 -24.02 6.17 -4.41
C GLU A 215 -25.04 6.23 -3.28
N VAL A 216 -25.84 7.30 -3.25
CA VAL A 216 -26.99 7.45 -2.33
C VAL A 216 -28.27 7.54 -3.14
N ARG A 217 -29.29 6.77 -2.77
CA ARG A 217 -30.61 6.78 -3.39
C ARG A 217 -31.61 7.46 -2.48
N TYR A 218 -32.31 8.46 -3.00
CA TYR A 218 -33.34 9.17 -2.30
C TYR A 218 -34.74 8.78 -2.78
N ARG A 219 -35.70 8.73 -1.86
CA ARG A 219 -37.11 8.47 -2.18
C ARG A 219 -37.69 9.46 -3.15
N LYS A 220 -37.16 10.71 -3.20
CA LYS A 220 -37.56 11.75 -4.13
C LYS A 220 -36.97 11.55 -5.56
N GLY A 221 -36.13 10.56 -5.77
CA GLY A 221 -35.57 10.13 -7.05
C GLY A 221 -34.07 10.36 -7.18
N ASN A 222 -33.49 11.42 -6.57
CA ASN A 222 -32.09 11.77 -6.72
C ASN A 222 -31.14 10.58 -6.40
N ARG A 223 -30.02 10.49 -7.17
CA ARG A 223 -29.01 9.47 -7.06
C ARG A 223 -27.59 10.07 -7.20
N PRO A 224 -27.18 10.89 -6.23
CA PRO A 224 -25.83 11.45 -6.27
C PRO A 224 -24.79 10.33 -6.14
N VAL A 225 -23.66 10.52 -6.86
CA VAL A 225 -22.50 9.64 -6.83
C VAL A 225 -21.26 10.47 -6.51
N ALA A 226 -20.38 9.93 -5.69
CA ALA A 226 -19.06 10.47 -5.39
C ALA A 226 -18.01 9.37 -5.49
N GLU A 227 -16.78 9.74 -5.83
CA GLU A 227 -15.65 8.81 -5.90
C GLU A 227 -14.50 9.34 -5.04
N THR A 228 -13.73 8.42 -4.44
CA THR A 228 -12.49 8.75 -3.76
C THR A 228 -11.38 9.06 -4.76
N THR A 229 -10.27 9.60 -4.31
CA THR A 229 -9.01 9.51 -5.04
C THR A 229 -8.59 8.05 -5.18
N ARG A 230 -7.73 7.74 -6.15
CA ARG A 230 -7.12 6.42 -6.28
C ARG A 230 -6.16 6.17 -5.13
N PHE A 231 -6.06 4.91 -4.71
CA PHE A 231 -5.13 4.44 -3.69
C PHE A 231 -4.67 3.02 -4.05
N ARG A 232 -3.46 2.67 -3.62
CA ARG A 232 -2.80 1.41 -3.96
C ARG A 232 -2.91 0.40 -2.82
N LEU A 233 -3.11 -0.86 -3.17
CA LEU A 233 -2.87 -2.00 -2.29
C LEU A 233 -1.64 -2.75 -2.82
N ASP A 234 -0.61 -2.92 -1.97
CA ASP A 234 0.64 -3.57 -2.31
C ASP A 234 1.21 -4.26 -1.06
N VAL A 235 1.38 -5.55 -1.12
CA VAL A 235 1.94 -6.40 -0.05
C VAL A 235 3.26 -7.05 -0.45
N SER A 236 3.73 -6.79 -1.67
CA SER A 236 4.99 -7.32 -2.19
C SER A 236 6.18 -6.55 -1.64
N PRO A 237 7.19 -7.22 -1.07
CA PRO A 237 8.42 -6.55 -0.69
C PRO A 237 9.24 -6.17 -1.93
N PRO A 238 10.10 -5.13 -1.85
CA PRO A 238 11.02 -4.75 -2.92
C PRO A 238 11.86 -5.93 -3.42
N GLU A 239 12.06 -6.06 -4.72
CA GLU A 239 13.08 -6.94 -5.29
C GLU A 239 14.45 -6.25 -5.21
N ILE A 240 15.43 -6.94 -4.58
CA ILE A 240 16.75 -6.38 -4.31
C ILE A 240 17.87 -7.29 -4.79
N ASP A 241 18.92 -6.70 -5.38
CA ASP A 241 20.13 -7.38 -5.75
C ASP A 241 21.37 -6.56 -5.36
N VAL A 242 22.50 -7.25 -5.08
CA VAL A 242 23.77 -6.65 -4.68
C VAL A 242 24.88 -7.21 -5.55
N ASP A 243 25.57 -6.32 -6.26
CA ASP A 243 26.77 -6.62 -7.03
C ASP A 243 27.99 -5.97 -6.38
N LEU A 244 29.06 -6.76 -6.22
CA LEU A 244 30.31 -6.36 -5.57
C LEU A 244 31.48 -6.46 -6.55
N ASP A 245 32.27 -5.39 -6.71
CA ASP A 245 33.41 -5.35 -7.61
C ASP A 245 34.52 -4.42 -7.07
N PRO A 246 35.77 -4.87 -6.92
CA PRO A 246 36.30 -6.19 -7.20
C PRO A 246 35.99 -7.23 -6.10
N VAL A 247 36.02 -8.50 -6.48
CA VAL A 247 35.95 -9.64 -5.53
C VAL A 247 37.05 -10.64 -5.88
N PRO A 248 38.01 -10.93 -4.98
CA PRO A 248 38.19 -10.34 -3.64
C PRO A 248 38.68 -8.90 -3.68
N PHE A 249 38.41 -8.15 -2.61
CA PHE A 249 38.72 -6.75 -2.42
C PHE A 249 40.04 -6.59 -1.63
N SER A 250 40.90 -5.63 -1.96
CA SER A 250 42.26 -5.52 -1.41
C SER A 250 42.66 -4.08 -0.99
N PRO A 251 42.15 -3.55 0.13
CA PRO A 251 42.40 -2.17 0.52
C PRO A 251 43.76 -1.98 1.20
N ASP A 252 44.86 -2.30 0.50
CA ASP A 252 46.22 -2.19 1.04
C ASP A 252 47.00 -0.93 0.53
N ASN A 253 46.30 -0.11 -0.24
CA ASN A 253 46.78 1.18 -0.76
C ASN A 253 47.96 1.05 -1.74
N ASP A 254 47.97 -0.02 -2.55
CA ASP A 254 48.93 -0.25 -3.65
C ASP A 254 48.47 0.32 -4.99
N GLY A 255 47.20 0.77 -5.07
CA GLY A 255 46.57 1.33 -6.27
C GLY A 255 45.80 0.30 -7.09
N VAL A 256 45.59 -0.92 -6.59
CA VAL A 256 44.88 -2.00 -7.26
C VAL A 256 43.85 -2.58 -6.29
N ASP A 257 42.57 -2.55 -6.68
CA ASP A 257 41.46 -3.13 -5.91
C ASP A 257 41.32 -2.58 -4.48
N ASP A 258 41.76 -1.33 -4.25
CA ASP A 258 41.79 -0.66 -2.96
C ASP A 258 40.40 -0.21 -2.48
N GLU A 259 39.44 -0.11 -3.38
CA GLU A 259 38.06 0.34 -3.10
C GLU A 259 37.07 -0.71 -3.61
N LEU A 260 36.08 -1.04 -2.81
CA LEU A 260 34.97 -1.90 -3.20
C LEU A 260 33.80 -1.06 -3.68
N SER A 261 33.38 -1.30 -4.90
CA SER A 261 32.11 -0.80 -5.45
C SER A 261 30.98 -1.74 -5.05
N ILE A 262 30.04 -1.25 -4.28
CA ILE A 262 28.82 -1.94 -3.87
C ILE A 262 27.68 -1.34 -4.68
N ARG A 263 27.12 -2.11 -5.64
CA ARG A 263 26.00 -1.68 -6.47
C ARG A 263 24.74 -2.36 -5.98
N ILE A 264 23.73 -1.56 -5.62
CA ILE A 264 22.46 -2.03 -5.12
C ILE A 264 21.38 -1.70 -6.15
N SER A 265 20.74 -2.72 -6.70
CA SER A 265 19.53 -2.55 -7.50
C SER A 265 18.28 -2.82 -6.69
N VAL A 266 17.25 -2.00 -6.88
CA VAL A 266 15.97 -2.12 -6.19
C VAL A 266 14.86 -1.90 -7.20
N GLU A 267 13.97 -2.88 -7.34
CA GLU A 267 12.75 -2.78 -8.15
C GLU A 267 11.53 -2.92 -7.25
N ASP A 268 10.59 -1.99 -7.37
CA ASP A 268 9.36 -1.94 -6.60
C ASP A 268 8.35 -1.03 -7.29
N GLU A 269 7.06 -1.35 -7.19
CA GLU A 269 5.97 -0.50 -7.68
C GLU A 269 5.65 0.64 -6.73
N SER A 270 5.90 0.45 -5.42
CA SER A 270 5.78 1.46 -4.38
C SER A 270 7.08 2.26 -4.23
N ASP A 271 6.99 3.48 -3.70
CA ASP A 271 8.16 4.29 -3.42
C ASP A 271 9.00 3.66 -2.30
N ILE A 272 10.32 3.61 -2.48
CA ILE A 272 11.22 3.14 -1.44
C ILE A 272 11.32 4.19 -0.33
N ALA A 273 11.04 3.78 0.92
CA ALA A 273 11.13 4.66 2.08
C ALA A 273 12.55 4.74 2.64
N ARG A 274 13.19 3.60 2.82
CA ARG A 274 14.52 3.53 3.45
C ARG A 274 15.25 2.26 3.07
N TRP A 275 16.57 2.34 3.19
CA TRP A 275 17.45 1.19 3.01
C TRP A 275 18.60 1.25 4.00
N ARG A 276 19.23 0.07 4.24
CA ARG A 276 20.36 -0.08 5.15
C ARG A 276 21.22 -1.27 4.71
N PHE A 277 22.51 -1.01 4.46
CA PHE A 277 23.52 -2.00 4.15
C PHE A 277 24.51 -2.05 5.30
N ARG A 278 24.53 -3.15 6.06
CA ARG A 278 25.42 -3.37 7.19
C ARG A 278 26.49 -4.37 6.85
N ILE A 279 27.71 -4.09 7.29
CA ILE A 279 28.84 -5.00 7.20
C ILE A 279 29.22 -5.40 8.64
N PHE A 280 29.55 -6.68 8.81
CA PHE A 280 29.90 -7.28 10.08
C PHE A 280 31.29 -7.89 10.04
N ASP A 281 31.94 -8.05 11.21
CA ASP A 281 33.14 -8.84 11.30
C ASP A 281 32.83 -10.35 11.35
N ARG A 282 33.88 -11.20 11.35
CA ARG A 282 33.76 -12.66 11.41
C ARG A 282 33.06 -13.21 12.67
N ASN A 283 32.82 -12.38 13.70
CA ASN A 283 32.14 -12.76 14.93
C ASN A 283 30.72 -12.15 14.99
N ASP A 284 30.19 -11.70 13.86
CA ASP A 284 28.90 -11.01 13.72
C ASP A 284 28.83 -9.68 14.49
N ASN A 285 29.99 -9.06 14.85
CA ASN A 285 29.97 -7.72 15.40
C ASN A 285 29.83 -6.69 14.29
N TYR A 286 29.10 -5.62 14.58
CA TYR A 286 28.95 -4.48 13.68
C TYR A 286 30.30 -3.87 13.30
N PHE A 287 30.53 -3.67 12.01
CA PHE A 287 31.76 -3.08 11.47
C PHE A 287 31.52 -1.71 10.84
N THR A 288 30.58 -1.59 9.90
CA THR A 288 30.16 -0.30 9.30
C THR A 288 28.78 -0.40 8.69
N GLU A 289 28.16 0.76 8.41
CA GLU A 289 26.80 0.84 7.85
C GLU A 289 26.72 1.95 6.79
N PHE A 290 26.03 1.65 5.69
CA PHE A 290 25.51 2.62 4.75
C PHE A 290 24.00 2.60 4.81
N ALA A 291 23.36 3.76 4.95
CA ALA A 291 21.91 3.84 5.06
C ALA A 291 21.39 5.14 4.46
N GLY A 292 20.12 5.16 4.07
CA GLY A 292 19.49 6.35 3.51
C GLY A 292 17.98 6.23 3.41
N GLU A 293 17.35 7.37 3.10
CA GLU A 293 15.93 7.45 2.73
C GLU A 293 15.81 7.41 1.20
N GLY A 294 14.68 6.88 0.70
CA GLY A 294 14.44 6.70 -0.72
C GLY A 294 15.28 5.57 -1.32
N ARG A 295 15.45 5.57 -2.63
CA ARG A 295 16.26 4.56 -3.33
C ARG A 295 17.74 4.73 -3.00
N PRO A 296 18.52 3.62 -2.83
CA PRO A 296 19.96 3.70 -2.65
C PRO A 296 20.63 4.37 -3.85
N ALA A 297 21.82 4.94 -3.63
CA ALA A 297 22.67 5.36 -4.73
C ALA A 297 23.04 4.16 -5.61
N GLU A 298 23.20 4.37 -6.91
CA GLU A 298 23.56 3.30 -7.86
C GLU A 298 24.87 2.60 -7.47
N GLU A 299 25.77 3.32 -6.78
CA GLU A 299 27.07 2.83 -6.36
C GLU A 299 27.48 3.45 -5.01
N ILE A 300 27.95 2.61 -4.11
CA ILE A 300 28.56 2.97 -2.84
C ILE A 300 30.01 2.50 -2.89
N ILE A 301 30.95 3.40 -2.58
CA ILE A 301 32.37 3.07 -2.54
C ILE A 301 32.79 2.87 -1.08
N TRP A 302 33.39 1.73 -0.79
CA TRP A 302 33.92 1.39 0.53
C TRP A 302 35.43 1.13 0.48
N ASP A 303 36.18 1.79 1.35
CA ASP A 303 37.64 1.72 1.46
C ASP A 303 38.13 0.63 2.45
N GLY A 304 37.25 -0.27 2.89
CA GLY A 304 37.56 -1.34 3.82
C GLY A 304 37.72 -0.90 5.28
N ARG A 305 37.19 0.27 5.66
CA ARG A 305 37.28 0.75 7.05
C ARG A 305 35.94 0.69 7.77
N SER A 306 36.05 0.44 9.09
CA SER A 306 34.93 0.60 10.01
C SER A 306 34.63 2.08 10.27
N ASP A 307 33.52 2.36 10.95
CA ASP A 307 33.17 3.71 11.41
C ASP A 307 34.23 4.33 12.33
N ASP A 308 34.97 3.50 13.08
CA ASP A 308 36.08 3.91 13.94
C ASP A 308 37.43 4.00 13.18
N GLY A 309 37.45 3.72 11.88
CA GLY A 309 38.62 3.76 11.01
C GLY A 309 39.50 2.51 11.05
N GLU A 310 39.04 1.41 11.68
CA GLU A 310 39.76 0.13 11.66
C GLU A 310 39.69 -0.48 10.26
N LEU A 311 40.84 -0.87 9.70
CA LEU A 311 40.92 -1.53 8.41
C LEU A 311 40.47 -2.99 8.53
N VAL A 312 39.82 -3.52 7.50
CA VAL A 312 39.51 -4.95 7.38
C VAL A 312 40.75 -5.82 7.55
N ILE A 313 40.55 -7.02 8.07
CA ILE A 313 41.63 -7.99 8.31
C ILE A 313 41.88 -8.80 7.01
N SER A 314 43.15 -8.94 6.69
CA SER A 314 43.64 -9.69 5.56
C SER A 314 43.11 -11.13 5.53
N ALA A 315 42.65 -11.58 4.39
CA ALA A 315 42.13 -12.92 4.12
C ALA A 315 40.92 -13.33 5.01
N GLU A 316 40.10 -12.37 5.43
CA GLU A 316 38.86 -12.62 6.16
C GLU A 316 37.66 -12.26 5.29
N ASP A 317 36.55 -12.94 5.52
CA ASP A 317 35.27 -12.66 4.89
C ASP A 317 34.43 -11.79 5.82
N TYR A 318 33.81 -10.78 5.25
CA TYR A 318 32.98 -9.84 5.99
C TYR A 318 31.52 -10.04 5.58
N PRO A 319 30.67 -10.65 6.46
CA PRO A 319 29.26 -10.78 6.19
C PRO A 319 28.58 -9.43 6.02
N TYR A 320 27.61 -9.34 5.12
CA TYR A 320 26.78 -8.15 5.00
C TYR A 320 25.29 -8.52 5.02
N GLU A 321 24.47 -7.54 5.43
CA GLU A 321 23.02 -7.58 5.35
C GLU A 321 22.51 -6.31 4.67
N LEU A 322 21.72 -6.46 3.61
CA LEU A 322 20.94 -5.37 3.03
C LEU A 322 19.47 -5.54 3.42
N ARG A 323 18.87 -4.47 3.95
CA ARG A 323 17.42 -4.33 4.14
C ARG A 323 16.93 -3.12 3.38
N VAL A 324 15.79 -3.30 2.67
CA VAL A 324 15.10 -2.23 1.97
C VAL A 324 13.63 -2.30 2.32
N SER A 325 13.05 -1.16 2.71
CA SER A 325 11.62 -1.04 2.99
C SER A 325 10.99 -0.02 2.06
N ASP A 326 9.82 -0.34 1.52
CA ASP A 326 8.99 0.60 0.79
C ASP A 326 8.23 1.58 1.70
N ALA A 327 7.42 2.46 1.13
CA ALA A 327 6.62 3.46 1.85
C ALA A 327 5.39 2.85 2.55
N LEU A 328 5.00 1.62 2.20
CA LEU A 328 3.85 0.92 2.75
C LEU A 328 4.24 -0.03 3.89
N GLY A 329 5.57 -0.27 4.12
CA GLY A 329 6.09 -1.10 5.20
C GLY A 329 6.64 -2.45 4.75
N ASN A 330 6.42 -2.86 3.49
CA ASN A 330 6.94 -4.12 2.99
C ASN A 330 8.48 -4.09 2.98
N THR A 331 9.12 -5.14 3.46
CA THR A 331 10.57 -5.16 3.66
C THR A 331 11.23 -6.37 3.04
N ALA A 332 12.20 -6.13 2.17
CA ALA A 332 13.11 -7.14 1.64
C ALA A 332 14.42 -7.20 2.44
N ARG A 333 15.03 -8.40 2.48
CA ARG A 333 16.33 -8.64 3.11
C ARG A 333 17.16 -9.59 2.25
N THR A 334 18.44 -9.25 2.05
CA THR A 334 19.43 -10.16 1.47
C THR A 334 20.72 -10.13 2.27
N GLU A 335 21.48 -11.22 2.25
CA GLU A 335 22.74 -11.40 2.96
C GLU A 335 23.78 -11.96 2.01
N GLY A 336 25.05 -11.68 2.29
CA GLY A 336 26.17 -12.21 1.55
C GLY A 336 27.48 -11.98 2.29
N GLU A 337 28.60 -12.20 1.59
CA GLU A 337 29.94 -12.02 2.15
C GLU A 337 30.80 -11.19 1.22
N ILE A 338 31.67 -10.37 1.79
CA ILE A 338 32.70 -9.58 1.11
C ILE A 338 34.06 -10.25 1.40
N PRO A 339 34.61 -11.02 0.46
CA PRO A 339 35.92 -11.63 0.68
C PRO A 339 37.03 -10.59 0.53
N VAL A 340 37.90 -10.50 1.53
CA VAL A 340 39.08 -9.64 1.57
C VAL A 340 40.32 -10.45 1.15
N ASP A 341 41.13 -9.91 0.23
CA ASP A 341 42.36 -10.55 -0.22
C ASP A 341 43.48 -10.49 0.85
N VAL A 342 44.58 -11.10 0.55
CA VAL A 342 45.81 -11.01 1.35
C VAL A 342 46.42 -9.63 1.15
N LEU A 343 46.37 -8.81 2.21
CA LEU A 343 46.80 -7.40 2.19
C LEU A 343 48.30 -7.28 2.46
N VAL A 344 49.03 -6.50 1.64
CA VAL A 344 50.44 -6.17 1.84
C VAL A 344 50.58 -4.72 2.31
N VAL A 345 50.39 -4.48 3.58
CA VAL A 345 50.31 -3.14 4.16
C VAL A 345 51.75 -2.60 4.44
N ARG A 346 52.00 -1.33 4.09
CA ARG A 346 53.23 -0.65 4.41
C ARG A 346 53.25 -0.18 5.86
N ASP A 347 54.20 -0.68 6.65
CA ASP A 347 54.49 -0.24 8.03
C ASP A 347 55.86 0.38 8.12
N GLY A 348 55.97 1.70 8.02
CA GLY A 348 57.23 2.44 7.91
C GLY A 348 58.01 2.05 6.65
N ASP A 349 59.26 1.54 6.86
CA ASP A 349 60.10 1.08 5.76
C ASP A 349 59.92 -0.41 5.41
N ARG A 350 58.97 -1.09 6.05
CA ARG A 350 58.71 -2.52 5.88
C ARG A 350 57.36 -2.76 5.21
N LEU A 351 57.24 -3.89 4.53
CA LEU A 351 56.00 -4.42 4.06
C LEU A 351 55.59 -5.55 5.04
N ARG A 352 54.33 -5.56 5.42
CA ARG A 352 53.76 -6.54 6.38
C ARG A 352 52.50 -7.15 5.81
N VAL A 353 52.37 -8.46 5.94
CA VAL A 353 51.14 -9.20 5.73
C VAL A 353 50.73 -9.80 7.08
N GLN A 354 49.52 -9.50 7.52
CA GLN A 354 49.00 -9.97 8.80
C GLN A 354 47.82 -10.88 8.55
N ILE A 355 47.90 -12.15 8.97
CA ILE A 355 46.86 -13.15 8.75
C ILE A 355 46.40 -13.70 10.10
N ALA A 356 45.15 -13.44 10.44
CA ALA A 356 44.47 -14.02 11.61
C ALA A 356 43.71 -15.31 11.26
N SER A 357 43.44 -15.53 9.97
CA SER A 357 42.60 -16.63 9.49
C SER A 357 43.31 -17.98 9.37
N ILE A 358 44.67 -18.03 9.46
CA ILE A 358 45.37 -19.33 9.49
C ILE A 358 45.04 -20.06 10.78
N THR A 359 44.34 -21.17 10.67
CA THR A 359 43.87 -21.97 11.79
C THR A 359 44.78 -23.19 12.07
N PHE A 360 45.04 -23.41 13.36
CA PHE A 360 45.80 -24.55 13.87
C PHE A 360 44.88 -25.42 14.70
N GLU A 361 45.29 -26.68 14.91
CA GLU A 361 44.66 -27.54 15.88
C GLU A 361 44.75 -26.94 17.31
N PRO A 362 43.76 -27.18 18.17
CA PRO A 362 43.76 -26.60 19.52
C PRO A 362 45.02 -26.93 20.32
N ASN A 363 45.72 -25.89 20.83
CA ASN A 363 46.96 -26.00 21.60
C ASN A 363 48.08 -26.78 20.83
N SER A 364 48.06 -26.78 19.52
CA SER A 364 49.00 -27.45 18.64
C SER A 364 49.61 -26.46 17.64
N PRO A 365 50.84 -26.72 17.15
CA PRO A 365 51.39 -26.05 16.00
C PRO A 365 50.90 -26.61 14.66
N GLU A 366 50.13 -27.71 14.67
CA GLU A 366 49.68 -28.37 13.46
C GLU A 366 48.60 -27.55 12.75
N LEU A 367 48.83 -27.28 11.46
CA LEU A 367 47.84 -26.62 10.61
C LEU A 367 46.65 -27.54 10.34
N VAL A 368 45.45 -26.97 10.34
CA VAL A 368 44.25 -27.67 9.86
C VAL A 368 44.37 -27.78 8.35
N THR A 369 44.60 -29.02 7.83
CA THR A 369 44.87 -29.27 6.42
C THR A 369 43.81 -30.09 5.70
N GLU A 370 42.79 -30.59 6.41
CA GLU A 370 41.69 -31.35 5.82
C GLU A 370 40.87 -30.46 4.85
N ARG A 371 41.15 -30.54 3.55
CA ARG A 371 40.43 -29.74 2.51
C ARG A 371 38.92 -30.00 2.44
N THR A 372 38.43 -31.08 3.09
CA THR A 372 37.01 -31.36 3.21
C THR A 372 36.33 -30.57 4.34
N SER A 373 37.12 -29.99 5.25
CA SER A 373 36.65 -29.04 6.27
C SER A 373 36.75 -27.60 5.74
N GLU A 374 35.82 -26.76 6.11
CA GLU A 374 35.83 -25.33 5.79
C GLU A 374 37.16 -24.64 6.19
N ARG A 375 37.62 -24.90 7.42
CA ARG A 375 38.89 -24.36 7.95
C ARG A 375 40.11 -24.80 7.15
N GLY A 376 40.15 -26.08 6.77
CA GLY A 376 41.26 -26.58 5.96
C GLY A 376 41.23 -26.09 4.52
N ALA A 377 40.05 -25.90 3.94
CA ALA A 377 39.90 -25.29 2.63
C ALA A 377 40.36 -23.81 2.64
N LYS A 378 39.95 -23.04 3.68
CA LYS A 378 40.36 -21.65 3.90
C LYS A 378 41.89 -21.54 4.11
N ASN A 379 42.51 -22.37 4.96
CA ASN A 379 43.96 -22.42 5.13
C ASN A 379 44.68 -22.68 3.78
N ALA A 380 44.18 -23.63 3.00
CA ALA A 380 44.79 -23.97 1.71
C ALA A 380 44.76 -22.77 0.75
N ALA A 381 43.63 -22.08 0.62
CA ALA A 381 43.45 -20.90 -0.23
C ALA A 381 44.36 -19.74 0.21
N VAL A 382 44.41 -19.44 1.52
CA VAL A 382 45.29 -18.40 2.08
C VAL A 382 46.75 -18.71 1.83
N LEU A 383 47.21 -19.94 2.04
CA LEU A 383 48.58 -20.33 1.79
C LEU A 383 48.97 -20.28 0.29
N GLU A 384 48.08 -20.68 -0.60
CA GLU A 384 48.25 -20.55 -2.04
C GLU A 384 48.37 -19.08 -2.46
N ARG A 385 47.49 -18.22 -1.93
CA ARG A 385 47.53 -16.76 -2.20
C ARG A 385 48.81 -16.11 -1.66
N LEU A 386 49.29 -16.48 -0.46
CA LEU A 386 50.55 -16.01 0.09
C LEU A 386 51.72 -16.34 -0.82
N VAL A 387 51.78 -17.54 -1.40
CA VAL A 387 52.82 -17.92 -2.35
C VAL A 387 52.79 -17.04 -3.59
N GLU A 388 51.59 -16.74 -4.12
CA GLU A 388 51.44 -15.82 -5.26
C GLU A 388 51.99 -14.41 -4.92
N VAL A 389 51.57 -13.86 -3.76
CA VAL A 389 52.00 -12.56 -3.25
C VAL A 389 53.53 -12.53 -3.11
N PHE A 390 54.10 -13.52 -2.37
CA PHE A 390 55.57 -13.52 -2.15
C PHE A 390 56.37 -13.81 -3.41
N THR A 391 55.78 -14.39 -4.44
CA THR A 391 56.40 -14.53 -5.75
C THR A 391 56.51 -13.19 -6.47
N LYS A 392 55.52 -12.29 -6.31
CA LYS A 392 55.59 -10.91 -6.83
C LYS A 392 56.70 -10.09 -6.14
N TYR A 393 56.99 -10.38 -4.88
CA TYR A 393 58.04 -9.72 -4.05
C TYR A 393 59.31 -10.57 -3.96
N ASP A 394 59.84 -11.04 -5.09
CA ASP A 394 60.99 -11.98 -5.16
C ASP A 394 62.31 -11.40 -4.62
N ASP A 395 62.51 -10.09 -4.64
CA ASP A 395 63.62 -9.37 -4.06
C ASP A 395 63.62 -9.32 -2.51
N TYR A 396 62.55 -9.79 -1.86
CA TYR A 396 62.42 -9.74 -0.41
C TYR A 396 62.60 -11.11 0.23
N ARG A 397 63.18 -11.13 1.44
CA ARG A 397 63.11 -12.25 2.36
C ARG A 397 61.86 -12.14 3.21
N VAL A 398 61.25 -13.27 3.59
CA VAL A 398 60.05 -13.32 4.38
C VAL A 398 60.40 -13.82 5.79
N ARG A 399 60.14 -13.01 6.79
CA ARG A 399 60.19 -13.48 8.19
C ARG A 399 58.75 -13.70 8.69
N ILE A 400 58.49 -14.93 9.09
CA ILE A 400 57.19 -15.39 9.62
C ILE A 400 57.23 -15.22 11.13
N GLU A 401 56.34 -14.41 11.68
CA GLU A 401 56.26 -14.16 13.13
C GLU A 401 54.90 -14.76 13.66
N GLY A 402 55.02 -15.72 14.61
CA GLY A 402 53.85 -16.28 15.28
C GLY A 402 53.53 -15.53 16.54
N HIS A 403 52.23 -15.24 16.77
CA HIS A 403 51.75 -14.53 17.96
C HIS A 403 50.70 -15.37 18.70
N ALA A 404 50.61 -15.16 20.02
CA ALA A 404 49.70 -15.86 20.91
C ALA A 404 49.01 -14.89 21.88
N VAL A 405 48.04 -15.40 22.65
CA VAL A 405 47.31 -14.64 23.66
C VAL A 405 47.85 -15.05 25.06
N ASN A 406 48.41 -14.11 25.81
CA ASN A 406 48.82 -14.34 27.18
C ASN A 406 47.66 -14.02 28.17
N ILE A 407 46.87 -15.05 28.47
CA ILE A 407 45.65 -14.90 29.31
C ILE A 407 45.98 -14.67 30.76
N THR A 408 47.05 -15.30 31.28
CA THR A 408 47.41 -15.20 32.71
C THR A 408 48.26 -13.96 33.01
N GLY A 409 48.85 -13.34 31.99
CA GLY A 409 49.75 -12.17 32.13
C GLY A 409 51.07 -12.50 32.80
N THR A 410 51.50 -13.77 32.90
CA THR A 410 52.69 -14.20 33.58
C THR A 410 53.89 -14.39 32.66
N GLU A 411 55.08 -13.95 33.05
CA GLU A 411 56.33 -14.22 32.33
C GLU A 411 56.65 -15.71 32.22
N ARG A 412 56.11 -16.53 33.12
CA ARG A 412 56.29 -17.97 33.06
C ARG A 412 55.52 -18.61 31.93
N GLU A 413 54.23 -18.27 31.80
CA GLU A 413 53.39 -18.73 30.66
C GLU A 413 54.02 -18.30 29.34
N GLU A 414 54.47 -17.06 29.28
CA GLU A 414 55.12 -16.50 28.07
C GLU A 414 56.28 -17.35 27.64
N ARG A 415 57.25 -17.54 28.49
CA ARG A 415 58.52 -18.23 28.14
C ARG A 415 58.40 -19.73 28.02
N GLU A 416 57.57 -20.39 28.85
CA GLU A 416 57.49 -21.85 28.90
C GLU A 416 56.47 -22.44 27.94
N GLU A 417 55.44 -21.65 27.55
CA GLU A 417 54.34 -22.16 26.76
C GLU A 417 54.13 -21.36 25.44
N LEU A 418 54.05 -20.01 25.51
CA LEU A 418 53.61 -19.20 24.36
C LEU A 418 54.72 -18.94 23.34
N ASP A 419 55.93 -18.61 23.78
CA ASP A 419 57.07 -18.44 22.90
C ASP A 419 57.37 -19.70 22.08
N PRO A 420 57.49 -20.91 22.69
CA PRO A 420 57.71 -22.16 21.94
C PRO A 420 56.53 -22.51 21.00
N LEU A 421 55.28 -22.30 21.43
CA LEU A 421 54.12 -22.60 20.58
C LEU A 421 54.05 -21.69 19.40
N SER A 422 54.29 -20.39 19.58
CA SER A 422 54.24 -19.40 18.50
C SER A 422 55.36 -19.60 17.47
N GLU A 423 56.58 -19.96 17.91
CA GLU A 423 57.69 -20.34 17.02
C GLU A 423 57.34 -21.62 16.22
N ALA A 424 56.86 -22.64 16.88
CA ALA A 424 56.47 -23.88 16.20
C ALA A 424 55.32 -23.67 15.18
N ARG A 425 54.39 -22.79 15.44
CA ARG A 425 53.37 -22.38 14.47
C ARG A 425 53.94 -21.66 13.25
N ALA A 426 54.88 -20.72 13.47
CA ALA A 426 55.59 -20.05 12.41
C ALA A 426 56.36 -21.04 11.50
N GLU A 427 57.01 -22.08 12.11
CA GLU A 427 57.70 -23.12 11.37
C GLU A 427 56.74 -23.99 10.56
N SER A 428 55.56 -24.38 11.11
CA SER A 428 54.55 -25.13 10.35
C SER A 428 54.04 -24.37 9.12
N VAL A 429 53.85 -23.06 9.26
CA VAL A 429 53.45 -22.19 8.11
C VAL A 429 54.59 -22.12 7.10
N LYS A 430 55.87 -22.00 7.52
CA LYS A 430 57.02 -22.04 6.62
C LYS A 430 57.09 -23.31 5.83
N GLU A 431 56.93 -24.48 6.50
CA GLU A 431 56.94 -25.78 5.85
C GLU A 431 55.82 -25.86 4.79
N ALA A 432 54.60 -25.39 5.12
CA ALA A 432 53.48 -25.39 4.20
C ALA A 432 53.69 -24.47 2.98
N LEU A 433 54.38 -23.33 3.12
CA LEU A 433 54.75 -22.43 2.01
C LEU A 433 55.85 -23.02 1.13
N VAL A 434 56.86 -23.67 1.73
CA VAL A 434 57.94 -24.38 1.02
C VAL A 434 57.35 -25.55 0.19
N GLU A 435 56.46 -26.34 0.74
CA GLU A 435 55.75 -27.39 0.02
C GLU A 435 55.00 -26.88 -1.21
N ARG A 436 54.56 -25.61 -1.20
CA ARG A 436 53.87 -24.94 -2.29
C ARG A 436 54.79 -24.18 -3.24
N GLY A 437 56.11 -24.28 -3.04
CA GLY A 437 57.12 -23.80 -3.98
C GLY A 437 57.86 -22.52 -3.61
N LEU A 438 57.62 -21.96 -2.41
CA LEU A 438 58.45 -20.81 -1.97
C LEU A 438 59.83 -21.32 -1.51
N ALA A 439 60.88 -20.62 -1.94
CA ALA A 439 62.27 -21.02 -1.65
C ALA A 439 62.58 -20.91 -0.13
N GLU A 440 63.09 -22.01 0.44
CA GLU A 440 63.33 -22.13 1.90
C GLU A 440 64.33 -21.10 2.43
N ASP A 441 65.34 -20.78 1.64
CA ASP A 441 66.41 -19.80 1.97
C ASP A 441 65.90 -18.35 2.01
N ARG A 442 64.72 -18.11 1.50
CA ARG A 442 64.00 -16.81 1.62
C ARG A 442 63.24 -16.67 2.93
N ILE A 443 63.02 -17.75 3.66
CA ILE A 443 62.09 -17.74 4.81
C ILE A 443 62.87 -17.90 6.13
N SER A 444 62.51 -17.09 7.09
CA SER A 444 62.92 -17.23 8.52
C SER A 444 61.71 -17.18 9.44
N THR A 445 61.76 -17.83 10.59
CA THR A 445 60.69 -17.88 11.57
C THR A 445 61.07 -17.19 12.87
N LEU A 446 60.11 -16.72 13.65
CA LEU A 446 60.26 -16.13 14.96
C LEU A 446 58.98 -16.27 15.80
N GLY A 447 59.06 -16.83 17.00
CA GLY A 447 58.01 -16.77 17.99
C GLY A 447 58.01 -15.43 18.70
N ARG A 448 56.85 -14.83 18.83
CA ARG A 448 56.61 -13.59 19.56
C ARG A 448 55.79 -13.82 20.86
N GLY A 449 55.30 -15.03 21.06
CA GLY A 449 54.38 -15.30 22.19
C GLY A 449 53.22 -14.31 22.26
N GLY A 450 52.97 -13.79 23.44
CA GLY A 450 52.00 -12.74 23.71
C GLY A 450 52.61 -11.35 23.89
N THR A 451 53.87 -11.12 23.52
CA THR A 451 54.59 -9.89 23.85
C THR A 451 54.19 -8.67 22.99
N GLU A 452 53.56 -8.91 21.82
CA GLU A 452 53.15 -7.85 20.89
C GLU A 452 51.64 -8.00 20.56
N PRO A 453 50.75 -7.69 21.55
CA PRO A 453 49.34 -7.79 21.34
C PRO A 453 48.80 -6.62 20.49
N LEU A 454 47.82 -6.89 19.61
CA LEU A 454 47.10 -5.85 18.85
C LEU A 454 46.00 -5.23 19.72
N VAL A 455 45.40 -6.02 20.59
CA VAL A 455 44.37 -5.60 21.54
C VAL A 455 44.70 -6.11 22.93
N PRO A 456 44.20 -5.53 24.02
CA PRO A 456 44.42 -6.04 25.38
C PRO A 456 44.09 -7.53 25.49
N HIS A 457 44.93 -8.29 26.21
CA HIS A 457 44.72 -9.75 26.38
C HIS A 457 43.45 -10.10 27.16
N ASP A 458 42.92 -9.20 27.95
CA ASP A 458 41.68 -9.28 28.71
C ASP A 458 40.43 -8.85 27.91
N ASP A 459 40.61 -8.33 26.70
CA ASP A 459 39.52 -8.08 25.79
C ASP A 459 39.01 -9.40 25.20
N GLU A 460 38.00 -9.99 25.86
CA GLU A 460 37.46 -11.30 25.49
C GLU A 460 36.86 -11.30 24.06
N GLU A 461 36.35 -10.19 23.60
CA GLU A 461 35.69 -10.03 22.32
C GLU A 461 36.71 -9.95 21.17
N ASN A 462 37.80 -9.20 21.34
CA ASN A 462 38.77 -8.93 20.29
C ASN A 462 40.11 -9.66 20.42
N ARG A 463 40.42 -10.29 21.59
CA ARG A 463 41.72 -10.98 21.81
C ARG A 463 42.05 -12.08 20.81
N TRP A 464 41.10 -12.54 19.99
CA TRP A 464 41.35 -13.45 18.91
C TRP A 464 42.30 -12.84 17.85
N LYS A 465 42.30 -11.50 17.64
CA LYS A 465 43.21 -10.75 16.78
C LYS A 465 44.67 -10.92 17.18
N ASN A 466 44.94 -11.24 18.44
CA ASN A 466 46.29 -11.52 18.95
C ASN A 466 46.81 -12.92 18.56
N ARG A 467 45.94 -13.85 18.19
CA ARG A 467 46.31 -15.19 17.68
C ARG A 467 46.44 -15.14 16.18
N ARG A 468 47.62 -14.71 15.70
CA ARG A 468 47.84 -14.43 14.30
C ARG A 468 49.23 -14.89 13.86
N VAL A 469 49.45 -14.93 12.53
CA VAL A 469 50.74 -15.05 11.90
C VAL A 469 50.98 -13.79 11.08
N GLU A 470 52.14 -13.17 11.27
CA GLU A 470 52.59 -12.00 10.51
C GLU A 470 53.75 -12.38 9.59
N PHE A 471 53.78 -11.80 8.40
CA PHE A 471 54.86 -11.96 7.45
C PHE A 471 55.50 -10.60 7.22
N ILE A 472 56.79 -10.48 7.57
CA ILE A 472 57.55 -9.26 7.41
C ILE A 472 58.49 -9.45 6.19
N LEU A 473 58.27 -8.64 5.16
CA LEU A 473 59.10 -8.62 3.97
C LEU A 473 60.32 -7.71 4.24
N ILE A 474 61.51 -8.32 4.16
CA ILE A 474 62.78 -7.69 4.49
C ILE A 474 63.63 -7.65 3.23
N ARG A 475 64.05 -6.47 2.83
CA ARG A 475 64.86 -6.27 1.64
C ARG A 475 66.32 -6.53 1.89
#